data_aab45e8aceaff8a421d48c5faa865dd8
#
_entry.id   aab45e8aceaff8a421d48c5faa865dd8
#
_cell.length_a   1.000
_cell.length_b   1.000
_cell.length_c   1.000
_cell.angle_alpha   90.00
_cell.angle_beta   90.00
_cell.angle_gamma   90.00
#
_symmetry.space_group_name_H-M   'P 1'
#
loop_
_entity.id
_entity.type
_entity.pdbx_description
1 polymer ?
#
loop_
_entity_poly.entity_id
_entity_poly.type
_entity_poly.pdbx_seq_one_letter_code
_entity_poly.pdbx_strand_id
1 'polypeptide(L)'
;LSAASRIGSDTPRNAAQDPAPMAKRAAATEAEVKETGRRPSKGPEPTRTPQKAAPIKAKKSPMDVAAAAEAPEAGKTALKGIGKAIAKNMDLSLEIPTATSVRDMPARLMFENRTLVNDQLKRTRGGKISFTHIIGYAMIKAVMAHPDMNNAYEVVDGKPTLVVPENINLGLAIDMQNKDGSRALVVAAIRECETLSFKQFVEAYEDIVVRARNGKLTGKDFSGVTISLTNPGGIGTRHSVPRLTKGQGAIIGVGSMDYPAEFAGASADRLAELGVGKLVTITSTYDHRIIQGAESGEFLRTMSQLLVDDKFWDQIFEDMGVPYTPVRWAQDIPNVGVDKNTRVMRLIEAYRQRGHLLADIDPLHFDHPNIITPDHRDLDIATHGLSLWDYDRTFNVGGFGGKETMTLREVLIRLRNAYCLKVSSEYTHILDRDEREWLQDRIEGGQPRPTH
;
A
#
# COMPACT_ATOMS: atom_id res chain seq x y z
N LEU A 1 -61.65 -0.31 19.70
CA LEU A 1 -62.56 -0.95 18.74
C LEU A 1 -61.72 -1.60 17.66
N SER A 2 -61.30 -2.84 17.88
CA SER A 2 -61.89 -4.10 17.37
C SER A 2 -61.88 -4.18 15.83
N ALA A 3 -61.04 -5.01 15.24
CA ALA A 3 -61.34 -6.41 14.95
C ALA A 3 -60.12 -7.09 14.27
N ALA A 4 -59.85 -8.27 14.72
CA ALA A 4 -58.96 -9.27 14.15
C ALA A 4 -59.57 -9.90 12.90
N SER A 5 -58.74 -10.35 11.95
CA SER A 5 -59.07 -11.50 11.10
C SER A 5 -57.80 -12.25 10.69
N ARG A 6 -57.72 -13.50 11.11
CA ARG A 6 -56.83 -14.58 10.70
C ARG A 6 -57.27 -15.11 9.33
N ILE A 7 -56.32 -15.61 8.56
CA ILE A 7 -56.39 -16.74 7.58
C ILE A 7 -54.98 -16.71 6.96
N GLY A 8 -54.14 -17.75 6.84
CA GLY A 8 -54.31 -19.18 6.82
C GLY A 8 -53.10 -19.69 6.01
N SER A 9 -52.40 -20.61 6.56
CA SER A 9 -51.30 -21.38 6.02
C SER A 9 -51.53 -21.95 4.63
N ASP A 10 -50.49 -21.96 3.79
CA ASP A 10 -50.18 -23.14 2.97
C ASP A 10 -48.74 -23.06 2.41
N THR A 11 -47.93 -23.97 2.89
CA THR A 11 -46.63 -24.38 2.30
C THR A 11 -46.87 -25.60 1.42
N PRO A 12 -46.21 -25.74 0.29
CA PRO A 12 -45.84 -27.06 -0.20
C PRO A 12 -44.35 -27.32 -0.05
N ARG A 13 -44.07 -28.36 0.71
CA ARG A 13 -42.82 -29.13 0.65
C ARG A 13 -42.59 -29.61 -0.77
N ASN A 14 -41.38 -29.49 -1.27
CA ASN A 14 -40.90 -30.36 -2.33
C ASN A 14 -39.55 -30.94 -1.99
N ALA A 15 -39.46 -32.22 -2.32
CA ALA A 15 -38.59 -33.25 -1.89
C ALA A 15 -37.12 -33.09 -2.38
N ALA A 16 -36.26 -33.64 -1.55
CA ALA A 16 -34.87 -33.97 -1.86
C ALA A 16 -34.77 -34.87 -3.10
N GLN A 17 -33.81 -34.57 -3.96
CA GLN A 17 -33.25 -35.53 -4.89
C GLN A 17 -31.76 -35.61 -4.68
N ASP A 18 -31.30 -36.79 -4.29
CA ASP A 18 -29.90 -37.19 -4.18
C ASP A 18 -29.18 -37.22 -5.53
N PRO A 19 -27.86 -36.99 -5.58
CA PRO A 19 -27.08 -37.12 -6.79
C PRO A 19 -26.64 -38.59 -7.00
N ALA A 20 -26.89 -39.09 -8.20
CA ALA A 20 -26.39 -40.40 -8.67
C ALA A 20 -24.92 -40.34 -9.12
N PRO A 21 -24.19 -41.47 -9.13
CA PRO A 21 -22.74 -41.52 -9.12
C PRO A 21 -22.10 -41.48 -10.51
N MET A 22 -20.92 -40.85 -10.59
CA MET A 22 -19.99 -40.96 -11.71
C MET A 22 -19.45 -42.40 -11.84
N ALA A 23 -19.67 -43.01 -12.99
CA ALA A 23 -18.96 -44.19 -13.42
C ALA A 23 -18.33 -44.03 -14.80
N LYS A 24 -17.01 -44.11 -14.82
CA LYS A 24 -16.10 -44.70 -15.82
C LYS A 24 -16.46 -44.61 -17.31
N ARG A 25 -15.60 -43.93 -18.04
CA ARG A 25 -15.16 -44.44 -19.35
C ARG A 25 -13.67 -44.10 -19.55
N ALA A 26 -12.87 -45.15 -19.48
CA ALA A 26 -11.52 -45.17 -20.02
C ALA A 26 -11.58 -45.98 -21.34
N ALA A 27 -10.62 -45.68 -22.17
CA ALA A 27 -9.99 -46.51 -23.20
C ALA A 27 -10.46 -46.42 -24.64
N ALA A 28 -9.41 -46.37 -25.44
CA ALA A 28 -9.24 -46.70 -26.84
C ALA A 28 -9.56 -45.58 -27.84
N THR A 29 -8.65 -45.18 -28.74
CA THR A 29 -7.84 -45.98 -29.67
C THR A 29 -6.67 -45.19 -30.25
N GLU A 30 -5.51 -45.81 -30.25
CA GLU A 30 -4.42 -45.54 -31.23
C GLU A 30 -4.79 -46.12 -32.59
N ALA A 31 -4.35 -45.44 -33.63
CA ALA A 31 -3.97 -45.87 -34.96
C ALA A 31 -4.37 -44.74 -35.94
N GLU A 32 -3.57 -44.23 -36.76
CA GLU A 32 -2.75 -44.65 -37.83
C GLU A 32 -2.26 -43.40 -38.58
N VAL A 33 -0.95 -43.18 -38.64
CA VAL A 33 -0.30 -42.21 -39.50
C VAL A 33 0.44 -43.00 -40.57
N LYS A 34 0.04 -42.90 -41.81
CA LYS A 34 0.85 -43.28 -42.96
C LYS A 34 1.15 -42.06 -43.84
N GLU A 35 2.45 -41.85 -43.93
CA GLU A 35 3.26 -41.39 -45.07
C GLU A 35 2.58 -40.65 -46.25
N THR A 36 3.06 -39.46 -46.50
CA THR A 36 3.45 -39.05 -47.87
C THR A 36 4.66 -38.11 -47.81
N GLY A 37 5.79 -38.60 -48.32
CA GLY A 37 7.02 -37.85 -48.42
C GLY A 37 7.00 -36.85 -49.58
N ARG A 38 7.63 -35.70 -49.34
CA ARG A 38 8.31 -34.91 -50.36
C ARG A 38 9.38 -34.02 -49.71
N ARG A 39 10.64 -34.28 -50.05
CA ARG A 39 11.77 -33.37 -49.80
C ARG A 39 11.72 -32.20 -50.78
N PRO A 40 12.01 -30.98 -50.35
CA PRO A 40 12.50 -29.95 -51.25
C PRO A 40 14.01 -29.73 -51.10
N SER A 41 14.55 -29.32 -52.20
CA SER A 41 15.88 -29.10 -52.69
C SER A 41 16.75 -28.15 -51.84
N LYS A 42 18.05 -28.45 -51.91
CA LYS A 42 19.18 -27.65 -51.41
C LYS A 42 19.26 -26.26 -52.06
N GLY A 43 19.40 -25.21 -51.24
CA GLY A 43 19.92 -23.93 -51.64
C GLY A 43 21.28 -23.67 -50.91
N PRO A 44 22.16 -22.78 -51.42
CA PRO A 44 23.57 -22.82 -51.13
C PRO A 44 23.91 -22.22 -49.75
N GLU A 45 24.86 -22.87 -49.11
CA GLU A 45 25.53 -22.52 -47.86
C GLU A 45 26.40 -21.25 -48.02
N PRO A 46 26.33 -20.28 -47.10
CA PRO A 46 27.42 -19.30 -46.95
C PRO A 46 28.41 -19.75 -45.89
N THR A 47 29.61 -20.03 -46.36
CA THR A 47 30.83 -20.24 -45.54
C THR A 47 31.04 -19.07 -44.59
N ARG A 48 30.87 -19.29 -43.28
CA ARG A 48 31.38 -18.44 -42.26
C ARG A 48 32.43 -19.17 -41.43
N THR A 49 33.64 -18.65 -41.48
CA THR A 49 34.81 -18.97 -40.62
C THR A 49 34.45 -18.82 -39.16
N PRO A 50 34.87 -19.74 -38.24
CA PRO A 50 34.55 -19.61 -36.84
C PRO A 50 35.49 -18.56 -36.18
N GLN A 51 34.92 -17.43 -35.80
CA GLN A 51 35.58 -16.54 -34.84
C GLN A 51 35.50 -17.18 -33.46
N LYS A 52 36.65 -17.35 -32.82
CA LYS A 52 36.75 -17.77 -31.40
C LYS A 52 36.00 -16.78 -30.52
N ALA A 53 34.85 -17.23 -29.97
CA ALA A 53 34.14 -16.51 -28.93
C ALA A 53 34.98 -16.55 -27.64
N ALA A 54 35.22 -15.40 -27.05
CA ALA A 54 35.76 -15.28 -25.71
C ALA A 54 34.83 -15.90 -24.69
N PRO A 55 35.31 -16.53 -23.61
CA PRO A 55 34.45 -17.21 -22.63
C PRO A 55 33.59 -16.20 -21.92
N ILE A 56 32.25 -16.32 -22.10
CA ILE A 56 31.24 -15.61 -21.31
C ILE A 56 31.35 -16.15 -19.89
N LYS A 57 31.77 -15.31 -18.95
CA LYS A 57 31.71 -15.64 -17.52
C LYS A 57 30.23 -15.87 -17.15
N ALA A 58 29.86 -17.11 -16.90
CA ALA A 58 28.56 -17.48 -16.41
C ALA A 58 28.30 -16.73 -15.09
N LYS A 59 27.21 -15.95 -15.04
CA LYS A 59 26.72 -15.40 -13.77
C LYS A 59 26.31 -16.59 -12.90
N LYS A 60 26.94 -16.73 -11.75
CA LYS A 60 26.59 -17.76 -10.75
C LYS A 60 25.11 -17.63 -10.36
N SER A 61 24.39 -18.75 -10.33
CA SER A 61 23.00 -18.78 -9.89
C SER A 61 22.89 -18.43 -8.38
N PRO A 62 21.75 -17.94 -7.91
CA PRO A 62 21.56 -17.69 -6.46
C PRO A 62 21.81 -18.93 -5.58
N MET A 63 21.64 -20.13 -6.10
CA MET A 63 21.98 -21.37 -5.39
C MET A 63 23.48 -21.62 -5.26
N ASP A 64 24.29 -21.21 -6.27
CA ASP A 64 25.75 -21.37 -6.20
C ASP A 64 26.39 -20.41 -5.19
N VAL A 65 25.73 -19.27 -4.90
CA VAL A 65 26.21 -18.31 -3.89
C VAL A 65 25.95 -18.83 -2.47
N ALA A 66 24.87 -19.61 -2.27
CA ALA A 66 24.56 -20.20 -0.97
C ALA A 66 25.52 -21.35 -0.57
N ALA A 67 26.12 -22.03 -1.55
CA ALA A 67 27.03 -23.15 -1.32
C ALA A 67 28.49 -22.73 -1.03
N ALA A 68 28.83 -21.44 -1.18
CA ALA A 68 30.20 -20.92 -1.05
C ALA A 68 30.44 -20.11 0.24
N ALA A 69 29.49 -20.06 1.17
CA ALA A 69 29.74 -19.51 2.49
C ALA A 69 30.48 -20.56 3.32
N GLU A 70 31.80 -20.44 3.45
CA GLU A 70 32.54 -21.19 4.46
C GLU A 70 31.87 -20.99 5.82
N ALA A 71 31.57 -22.07 6.52
CA ALA A 71 31.06 -22.00 7.87
C ALA A 71 32.06 -21.19 8.73
N PRO A 72 31.63 -20.17 9.47
CA PRO A 72 32.54 -19.40 10.31
C PRO A 72 33.22 -20.34 11.28
N GLU A 73 34.55 -20.20 11.44
CA GLU A 73 35.32 -20.97 12.45
C GLU A 73 34.58 -20.86 13.80
N ALA A 74 34.43 -22.00 14.46
CA ALA A 74 33.70 -22.10 15.72
C ALA A 74 34.41 -21.32 16.82
N GLY A 75 34.18 -20.01 16.88
CA GLY A 75 34.69 -19.07 17.87
C GLY A 75 33.59 -18.62 18.84
N LYS A 76 33.88 -18.61 20.13
CA LYS A 76 33.00 -18.03 21.16
C LYS A 76 33.38 -16.57 21.36
N THR A 77 32.46 -15.64 21.02
CA THR A 77 32.66 -14.21 21.22
C THR A 77 31.66 -13.67 22.25
N ALA A 78 32.14 -13.00 23.28
CA ALA A 78 31.27 -12.39 24.29
C ALA A 78 30.52 -11.18 23.69
N LEU A 79 29.18 -11.17 23.86
CA LEU A 79 28.37 -10.03 23.46
C LEU A 79 28.69 -8.80 24.31
N LYS A 80 28.91 -7.66 23.66
CA LYS A 80 29.22 -6.35 24.31
C LYS A 80 28.24 -5.29 23.82
N GLY A 81 28.12 -4.18 24.58
CA GLY A 81 27.30 -3.02 24.21
C GLY A 81 25.86 -3.38 23.90
N ILE A 82 25.38 -2.95 22.74
CA ILE A 82 23.98 -3.12 22.27
C ILE A 82 23.60 -4.61 22.20
N GLY A 83 24.49 -5.49 21.73
CA GLY A 83 24.22 -6.93 21.64
C GLY A 83 23.94 -7.56 23.02
N LYS A 84 24.67 -7.15 24.06
CA LYS A 84 24.40 -7.60 25.44
C LYS A 84 23.05 -7.08 25.94
N ALA A 85 22.70 -5.84 25.62
CA ALA A 85 21.40 -5.25 26.02
C ALA A 85 20.23 -5.97 25.32
N ILE A 86 20.37 -6.29 24.04
CA ILE A 86 19.36 -7.05 23.27
C ILE A 86 19.17 -8.43 23.89
N ALA A 87 20.25 -9.17 24.16
CA ALA A 87 20.17 -10.50 24.77
C ALA A 87 19.41 -10.44 26.11
N LYS A 88 19.78 -9.49 26.99
CA LYS A 88 19.10 -9.29 28.27
C LYS A 88 17.60 -8.97 28.09
N ASN A 89 17.25 -8.11 27.14
CA ASN A 89 15.84 -7.78 26.88
C ASN A 89 15.08 -9.00 26.30
N MET A 90 15.72 -9.83 25.52
CA MET A 90 15.09 -11.06 25.00
C MET A 90 14.86 -12.10 26.12
N ASP A 91 15.81 -12.25 27.05
CA ASP A 91 15.63 -13.09 28.22
C ASP A 91 14.44 -12.60 29.07
N LEU A 92 14.34 -11.30 29.33
CA LEU A 92 13.21 -10.70 30.05
C LEU A 92 11.88 -10.85 29.30
N SER A 93 11.90 -10.87 27.96
CA SER A 93 10.71 -11.05 27.15
C SER A 93 10.07 -12.44 27.28
N LEU A 94 10.84 -13.44 27.71
CA LEU A 94 10.35 -14.81 27.94
C LEU A 94 9.41 -14.90 29.14
N GLU A 95 9.49 -13.92 30.07
CA GLU A 95 8.61 -13.85 31.23
C GLU A 95 7.20 -13.33 30.89
N ILE A 96 6.99 -12.85 29.66
CA ILE A 96 5.72 -12.27 29.22
C ILE A 96 4.93 -13.35 28.44
N PRO A 97 3.79 -13.82 28.96
CA PRO A 97 2.91 -14.74 28.21
C PRO A 97 2.21 -13.95 27.09
N THR A 98 2.71 -14.10 25.87
CA THR A 98 2.18 -13.38 24.71
C THR A 98 1.19 -14.22 23.90
N ALA A 99 0.17 -13.56 23.33
CA ALA A 99 -0.63 -14.08 22.24
C ALA A 99 -0.52 -13.13 21.03
N THR A 100 -0.92 -13.61 19.84
CA THR A 100 -0.83 -12.81 18.61
C THR A 100 -2.08 -12.98 17.80
N SER A 101 -2.71 -11.86 17.48
CA SER A 101 -3.78 -11.76 16.49
C SER A 101 -3.19 -11.35 15.15
N VAL A 102 -3.73 -11.89 14.06
CA VAL A 102 -3.28 -11.62 12.69
C VAL A 102 -4.47 -11.19 11.83
N ARG A 103 -4.32 -10.15 11.03
CA ARG A 103 -5.35 -9.69 10.11
C ARG A 103 -4.76 -9.24 8.78
N ASP A 104 -5.31 -9.74 7.68
CA ASP A 104 -5.05 -9.22 6.36
C ASP A 104 -5.96 -7.99 6.12
N MET A 105 -5.36 -6.90 5.65
CA MET A 105 -6.04 -5.64 5.38
C MET A 105 -5.89 -5.25 3.92
N PRO A 106 -6.94 -4.72 3.27
CA PRO A 106 -6.86 -4.28 1.88
C PRO A 106 -5.91 -3.08 1.76
N ALA A 107 -4.94 -3.18 0.86
CA ALA A 107 -3.91 -2.17 0.66
C ALA A 107 -4.13 -1.30 -0.58
N ARG A 108 -5.12 -1.63 -1.43
CA ARG A 108 -5.37 -0.93 -2.71
C ARG A 108 -5.59 0.56 -2.51
N LEU A 109 -6.53 0.94 -1.63
CA LEU A 109 -6.85 2.35 -1.38
C LEU A 109 -5.65 3.11 -0.83
N MET A 110 -4.93 2.50 0.12
CA MET A 110 -3.72 3.08 0.70
C MET A 110 -2.63 3.31 -0.36
N PHE A 111 -2.49 2.40 -1.32
CA PHE A 111 -1.55 2.54 -2.42
C PHE A 111 -1.90 3.75 -3.31
N GLU A 112 -3.17 3.88 -3.72
CA GLU A 112 -3.61 4.97 -4.59
C GLU A 112 -3.48 6.34 -3.91
N ASN A 113 -4.01 6.48 -2.71
CA ASN A 113 -3.97 7.75 -1.99
C ASN A 113 -2.53 8.16 -1.63
N ARG A 114 -1.68 7.21 -1.21
CA ARG A 114 -0.26 7.48 -1.00
C ARG A 114 0.43 7.99 -2.27
N THR A 115 0.10 7.43 -3.42
CA THR A 115 0.65 7.87 -4.71
C THR A 115 0.26 9.32 -5.00
N LEU A 116 -1.01 9.69 -4.80
CA LEU A 116 -1.49 11.05 -4.98
C LEU A 116 -0.78 12.05 -4.06
N VAL A 117 -0.68 11.73 -2.77
CA VAL A 117 0.02 12.57 -1.80
C VAL A 117 1.50 12.76 -2.19
N ASN A 118 2.19 11.66 -2.56
CA ASN A 118 3.59 11.74 -2.93
C ASN A 118 3.84 12.49 -4.24
N ASP A 119 2.93 12.38 -5.21
CA ASP A 119 3.02 13.16 -6.44
C ASP A 119 2.85 14.65 -6.16
N GLN A 120 1.96 15.04 -5.25
CA GLN A 120 1.81 16.41 -4.83
C GLN A 120 3.03 16.92 -4.06
N LEU A 121 3.52 16.16 -3.08
CA LEU A 121 4.71 16.53 -2.32
C LEU A 121 5.94 16.73 -3.22
N LYS A 122 6.13 15.85 -4.21
CA LYS A 122 7.22 15.99 -5.19
C LYS A 122 7.16 17.29 -5.98
N ARG A 123 5.96 17.80 -6.24
CA ARG A 123 5.72 19.05 -7.00
C ARG A 123 5.86 20.30 -6.16
N THR A 124 5.57 20.22 -4.86
CA THR A 124 5.46 21.41 -3.97
C THR A 124 6.61 21.51 -2.99
N ARG A 125 6.57 20.72 -1.94
CA ARG A 125 7.45 20.86 -0.76
C ARG A 125 8.61 19.87 -0.74
N GLY A 126 8.58 18.88 -1.61
CA GLY A 126 9.49 17.72 -1.52
C GLY A 126 9.09 16.76 -0.39
N GLY A 127 9.91 15.74 -0.19
CA GLY A 127 9.61 14.68 0.78
C GLY A 127 8.71 13.59 0.20
N LYS A 128 8.34 12.65 1.03
CA LYS A 128 7.44 11.54 0.70
C LYS A 128 6.85 10.92 1.95
N ILE A 129 5.63 10.40 1.85
CA ILE A 129 5.05 9.54 2.88
C ILE A 129 5.27 8.06 2.51
N SER A 130 5.49 7.24 3.53
CA SER A 130 5.61 5.78 3.41
C SER A 130 4.31 5.09 3.83
N PHE A 131 4.16 3.82 3.49
CA PHE A 131 3.07 3.01 4.03
C PHE A 131 3.13 2.89 5.55
N THR A 132 4.34 2.87 6.11
CA THR A 132 4.52 2.80 7.58
C THR A 132 4.00 4.06 8.28
N HIS A 133 4.11 5.24 7.65
CA HIS A 133 3.51 6.47 8.18
C HIS A 133 1.98 6.35 8.27
N ILE A 134 1.34 5.89 7.20
CA ILE A 134 -0.12 5.73 7.13
C ILE A 134 -0.60 4.69 8.15
N ILE A 135 0.05 3.52 8.17
CA ILE A 135 -0.30 2.42 9.08
C ILE A 135 -0.04 2.82 10.54
N GLY A 136 1.09 3.51 10.82
CA GLY A 136 1.40 4.00 12.15
C GLY A 136 0.39 5.03 12.64
N TYR A 137 -0.05 5.93 11.79
CA TYR A 137 -1.09 6.90 12.13
C TYR A 137 -2.46 6.24 12.35
N ALA A 138 -2.84 5.27 11.50
CA ALA A 138 -4.04 4.47 11.70
C ALA A 138 -3.98 3.67 13.02
N MET A 139 -2.79 3.14 13.37
CA MET A 139 -2.56 2.48 14.64
C MET A 139 -2.79 3.42 15.83
N ILE A 140 -2.26 4.65 15.81
CA ILE A 140 -2.47 5.64 16.86
C ILE A 140 -3.96 5.95 17.02
N LYS A 141 -4.68 6.19 15.92
CA LYS A 141 -6.13 6.43 15.95
C LYS A 141 -6.90 5.22 16.47
N ALA A 142 -6.46 4.01 16.16
CA ALA A 142 -7.05 2.79 16.69
C ALA A 142 -6.78 2.60 18.18
N VAL A 143 -5.58 2.97 18.69
CA VAL A 143 -5.27 2.97 20.15
C VAL A 143 -6.12 3.98 20.89
N MET A 144 -6.38 5.17 20.31
CA MET A 144 -7.30 6.15 20.91
C MET A 144 -8.73 5.59 21.05
N ALA A 145 -9.16 4.72 20.13
CA ALA A 145 -10.46 4.04 20.22
C ALA A 145 -10.44 2.80 21.13
N HIS A 146 -9.27 2.20 21.33
CA HIS A 146 -9.06 1.01 22.15
C HIS A 146 -7.88 1.25 23.12
N PRO A 147 -8.05 2.10 24.14
CA PRO A 147 -6.96 2.53 25.03
C PRO A 147 -6.31 1.38 25.80
N ASP A 148 -7.01 0.28 26.02
CA ASP A 148 -6.47 -0.90 26.69
C ASP A 148 -5.28 -1.53 25.95
N MET A 149 -5.18 -1.31 24.64
CA MET A 149 -4.01 -1.73 23.84
C MET A 149 -2.72 -0.97 24.18
N ASN A 150 -2.81 0.16 24.90
CA ASN A 150 -1.67 0.96 25.37
C ASN A 150 -1.24 0.62 26.81
N ASN A 151 -2.02 -0.21 27.51
CA ASN A 151 -1.75 -0.58 28.89
C ASN A 151 -0.51 -1.49 29.00
N ALA A 152 0.12 -1.49 30.17
CA ALA A 152 1.26 -2.34 30.47
C ALA A 152 1.05 -3.10 31.79
N TYR A 153 1.80 -4.19 31.95
CA TYR A 153 1.80 -4.98 33.18
C TYR A 153 3.09 -4.75 33.96
N GLU A 154 2.96 -4.52 35.24
CA GLU A 154 4.09 -4.42 36.15
C GLU A 154 3.78 -5.12 37.49
N VAL A 155 4.82 -5.54 38.20
CA VAL A 155 4.70 -6.02 39.59
C VAL A 155 5.20 -4.92 40.50
N VAL A 156 4.29 -4.28 41.27
CA VAL A 156 4.59 -3.23 42.26
C VAL A 156 4.37 -3.82 43.63
N ASP A 157 5.41 -3.76 44.48
CA ASP A 157 5.38 -4.32 45.85
C ASP A 157 4.90 -5.78 45.90
N GLY A 158 5.32 -6.58 44.93
CA GLY A 158 4.93 -8.00 44.81
C GLY A 158 3.50 -8.24 44.32
N LYS A 159 2.75 -7.20 43.93
CA LYS A 159 1.37 -7.30 43.44
C LYS A 159 1.31 -7.07 41.94
N PRO A 160 0.58 -7.93 41.21
CA PRO A 160 0.26 -7.69 39.82
C PRO A 160 -0.48 -6.35 39.64
N THR A 161 0.05 -5.45 38.82
CA THR A 161 -0.48 -4.10 38.65
C THR A 161 -0.64 -3.78 37.17
N LEU A 162 -1.82 -3.25 36.81
CA LEU A 162 -2.07 -2.66 35.50
C LEU A 162 -1.52 -1.23 35.50
N VAL A 163 -0.66 -0.92 34.55
CA VAL A 163 -0.15 0.43 34.31
C VAL A 163 -0.90 1.02 33.13
N VAL A 164 -1.56 2.14 33.35
CA VAL A 164 -2.29 2.89 32.33
C VAL A 164 -1.48 4.15 31.98
N PRO A 165 -0.78 4.19 30.83
CA PRO A 165 -0.01 5.36 30.43
C PRO A 165 -0.91 6.56 30.14
N GLU A 166 -0.46 7.76 30.49
CA GLU A 166 -1.17 9.02 30.22
C GLU A 166 -1.21 9.32 28.70
N ASN A 167 -0.12 9.01 28.00
CA ASN A 167 0.06 9.33 26.59
C ASN A 167 0.34 8.08 25.75
N ILE A 168 0.12 8.19 24.43
CA ILE A 168 0.52 7.19 23.45
C ILE A 168 1.92 7.54 22.95
N ASN A 169 2.92 6.82 23.44
CA ASN A 169 4.31 6.96 22.99
C ASN A 169 4.68 5.79 22.08
N LEU A 170 4.72 6.07 20.78
CA LEU A 170 4.98 5.05 19.77
C LEU A 170 6.46 4.72 19.69
N GLY A 171 6.84 3.50 20.02
CA GLY A 171 8.17 2.94 19.77
C GLY A 171 8.33 2.52 18.33
N LEU A 172 9.21 3.19 17.62
CA LEU A 172 9.53 2.86 16.24
C LEU A 172 10.74 1.94 16.20
N ALA A 173 10.57 0.70 15.73
CA ALA A 173 11.67 -0.23 15.53
C ALA A 173 12.40 0.08 14.22
N ILE A 174 13.62 0.60 14.34
CA ILE A 174 14.45 1.05 13.22
C ILE A 174 15.60 0.06 13.05
N ASP A 175 15.68 -0.57 11.88
CA ASP A 175 16.80 -1.42 11.49
C ASP A 175 17.94 -0.54 10.97
N MET A 176 19.08 -0.62 11.62
CA MET A 176 20.29 0.10 11.26
C MET A 176 21.35 -0.86 10.77
N GLN A 177 22.00 -0.51 9.68
CA GLN A 177 23.19 -1.21 9.21
C GLN A 177 24.45 -0.45 9.66
N ASN A 178 25.28 -1.11 10.45
CA ASN A 178 26.57 -0.58 10.88
C ASN A 178 27.60 -0.60 9.74
N LYS A 179 28.69 0.13 9.91
CA LYS A 179 29.78 0.22 8.91
C LYS A 179 30.48 -1.12 8.66
N ASP A 180 30.42 -2.03 9.62
CA ASP A 180 30.99 -3.39 9.55
C ASP A 180 30.04 -4.40 8.90
N GLY A 181 28.89 -3.94 8.37
CA GLY A 181 27.85 -4.78 7.77
C GLY A 181 26.91 -5.45 8.78
N SER A 182 27.18 -5.34 10.08
CA SER A 182 26.28 -5.85 11.11
C SER A 182 24.99 -5.03 11.18
N ARG A 183 23.88 -5.65 11.60
CA ARG A 183 22.59 -5.01 11.78
C ARG A 183 22.31 -4.80 13.26
N ALA A 184 21.77 -3.65 13.58
CA ALA A 184 21.30 -3.33 14.92
C ALA A 184 19.86 -2.81 14.84
N LEU A 185 18.97 -3.39 15.64
CA LEU A 185 17.60 -2.90 15.80
C LEU A 185 17.57 -1.96 16.99
N VAL A 186 17.10 -0.74 16.79
CA VAL A 186 16.84 0.23 17.87
C VAL A 186 15.38 0.58 17.89
N VAL A 187 14.83 0.81 19.09
CA VAL A 187 13.44 1.26 19.28
C VAL A 187 13.48 2.66 19.85
N ALA A 188 12.98 3.65 19.12
CA ALA A 188 12.96 5.05 19.54
C ALA A 188 11.53 5.56 19.64
N ALA A 189 11.23 6.41 20.63
CA ALA A 189 9.90 6.88 20.96
C ALA A 189 9.52 8.16 20.22
N ILE A 190 8.39 8.15 19.53
CA ILE A 190 7.62 9.35 19.18
C ILE A 190 6.64 9.56 20.33
N ARG A 191 6.67 10.73 20.94
CA ARG A 191 5.89 11.01 22.15
C ARG A 191 4.57 11.67 21.84
N GLU A 192 3.57 11.47 22.72
CA GLU A 192 2.29 12.16 22.68
C GLU A 192 1.62 12.12 21.30
N CYS A 193 1.69 10.92 20.68
CA CYS A 193 1.25 10.73 19.31
C CYS A 193 -0.24 11.02 19.09
N GLU A 194 -1.07 10.93 20.13
CA GLU A 194 -2.49 11.24 20.12
C GLU A 194 -2.78 12.70 19.79
N THR A 195 -1.83 13.61 20.09
CA THR A 195 -1.98 15.07 19.87
C THR A 195 -1.55 15.51 18.47
N LEU A 196 -0.84 14.64 17.74
CA LEU A 196 -0.22 14.99 16.46
C LEU A 196 -1.22 14.92 15.31
N SER A 197 -1.20 15.91 14.41
CA SER A 197 -1.77 15.77 13.06
C SER A 197 -0.94 14.79 12.24
N PHE A 198 -1.48 14.30 11.12
CA PHE A 198 -0.73 13.39 10.26
C PHE A 198 0.60 13.99 9.79
N LYS A 199 0.61 15.26 9.42
CA LYS A 199 1.82 15.98 9.01
C LYS A 199 2.86 16.02 10.13
N GLN A 200 2.46 16.41 11.34
CA GLN A 200 3.35 16.47 12.50
C GLN A 200 3.89 15.08 12.86
N PHE A 201 3.06 14.04 12.75
CA PHE A 201 3.49 12.67 12.96
C PHE A 201 4.55 12.23 11.94
N VAL A 202 4.36 12.56 10.64
CA VAL A 202 5.36 12.27 9.59
C VAL A 202 6.67 13.00 9.87
N GLU A 203 6.62 14.27 10.26
CA GLU A 203 7.80 15.08 10.59
C GLU A 203 8.56 14.49 11.78
N ALA A 204 7.86 14.12 12.86
CA ALA A 204 8.46 13.47 14.03
C ALA A 204 9.06 12.09 13.71
N TYR A 205 8.38 11.32 12.87
CA TYR A 205 8.85 10.02 12.40
C TYR A 205 10.16 10.15 11.61
N GLU A 206 10.20 11.04 10.61
CA GLU A 206 11.39 11.26 9.78
C GLU A 206 12.56 11.83 10.59
N ASP A 207 12.30 12.74 11.55
CA ASP A 207 13.33 13.26 12.46
C ASP A 207 14.01 12.12 13.24
N ILE A 208 13.22 11.23 13.85
CA ILE A 208 13.76 10.08 14.58
C ILE A 208 14.56 9.16 13.67
N VAL A 209 14.06 8.86 12.46
CA VAL A 209 14.77 8.01 11.50
C VAL A 209 16.10 8.64 11.06
N VAL A 210 16.12 9.95 10.80
CA VAL A 210 17.33 10.68 10.42
C VAL A 210 18.32 10.71 11.58
N ARG A 211 17.88 10.99 12.82
CA ARG A 211 18.73 10.97 14.02
C ARG A 211 19.28 9.57 14.30
N ALA A 212 18.47 8.53 14.11
CA ALA A 212 18.92 7.15 14.26
C ALA A 212 20.03 6.81 13.29
N ARG A 213 19.84 7.07 12.00
CA ARG A 213 20.82 6.80 10.95
C ARG A 213 22.13 7.57 11.13
N ASN A 214 22.07 8.76 11.73
CA ASN A 214 23.24 9.60 12.01
C ASN A 214 23.87 9.31 13.38
N GLY A 215 23.38 8.32 14.14
CA GLY A 215 23.87 8.00 15.48
C GLY A 215 23.67 9.11 16.51
N LYS A 216 22.64 9.96 16.32
CA LYS A 216 22.33 11.12 17.16
C LYS A 216 21.20 10.88 18.16
N LEU A 217 20.71 9.63 18.30
CA LEU A 217 19.74 9.29 19.33
C LEU A 217 20.38 9.38 20.71
N THR A 218 19.60 9.87 21.66
CA THR A 218 19.98 10.06 23.07
C THR A 218 19.25 9.05 23.95
N GLY A 219 19.69 8.90 25.21
CA GLY A 219 19.02 8.01 26.17
C GLY A 219 17.52 8.31 26.35
N LYS A 220 17.12 9.56 26.17
CA LYS A 220 15.71 9.99 26.26
C LYS A 220 14.87 9.42 25.13
N ASP A 221 15.44 9.23 23.93
CA ASP A 221 14.73 8.70 22.76
C ASP A 221 14.36 7.21 22.92
N PHE A 222 15.02 6.49 23.83
CA PHE A 222 14.80 5.05 24.07
C PHE A 222 13.86 4.77 25.26
N SER A 223 13.38 5.79 25.94
CA SER A 223 12.59 5.66 27.17
C SER A 223 11.14 6.08 26.98
N GLY A 224 10.24 5.50 27.78
CA GLY A 224 8.84 5.90 27.84
C GLY A 224 7.99 5.41 26.68
N VAL A 225 8.44 4.42 25.90
CA VAL A 225 7.64 3.74 24.88
C VAL A 225 6.50 2.98 25.54
N THR A 226 5.27 3.17 25.06
CA THR A 226 4.09 2.48 25.58
C THR A 226 3.60 1.38 24.66
N ILE A 227 3.68 1.58 23.33
CA ILE A 227 3.33 0.61 22.30
C ILE A 227 4.34 0.70 21.15
N SER A 228 4.66 -0.41 20.49
CA SER A 228 5.69 -0.45 19.45
C SER A 228 5.14 -0.81 18.09
N LEU A 229 5.78 -0.27 17.03
CA LEU A 229 5.56 -0.61 15.63
C LEU A 229 6.86 -1.13 15.01
N THR A 230 6.79 -2.30 14.38
CA THR A 230 7.89 -2.90 13.61
C THR A 230 7.45 -3.22 12.20
N ASN A 231 8.31 -3.00 11.21
CA ASN A 231 8.00 -3.26 9.80
C ASN A 231 9.02 -4.19 9.14
N PRO A 232 8.90 -5.51 9.32
CA PRO A 232 9.71 -6.49 8.59
C PRO A 232 9.26 -6.69 7.14
N GLY A 233 8.11 -6.14 6.74
CA GLY A 233 7.57 -6.26 5.38
C GLY A 233 8.43 -5.63 4.30
N GLY A 234 9.29 -4.65 4.65
CA GLY A 234 10.21 -4.01 3.72
C GLY A 234 11.24 -4.96 3.07
N ILE A 235 11.51 -6.10 3.68
CA ILE A 235 12.40 -7.16 3.17
C ILE A 235 11.62 -8.40 2.67
N GLY A 236 10.28 -8.30 2.50
CA GLY A 236 9.44 -9.38 2.00
C GLY A 236 8.87 -10.32 3.05
N THR A 237 9.07 -10.08 4.34
CA THR A 237 8.46 -10.88 5.41
C THR A 237 6.95 -10.67 5.43
N ARG A 238 6.18 -11.72 5.18
CA ARG A 238 4.71 -11.63 5.09
C ARG A 238 4.07 -11.26 6.43
N HIS A 239 4.50 -11.89 7.51
CA HIS A 239 4.14 -11.53 8.87
C HIS A 239 5.21 -12.02 9.84
N SER A 240 5.26 -11.43 11.02
CA SER A 240 6.15 -11.83 12.10
C SER A 240 5.42 -11.82 13.42
N VAL A 241 5.93 -12.59 14.38
CA VAL A 241 5.47 -12.57 15.78
C VAL A 241 6.59 -11.94 16.60
N PRO A 242 6.64 -10.60 16.71
CA PRO A 242 7.71 -9.94 17.44
C PRO A 242 7.61 -10.19 18.94
N ARG A 243 8.75 -10.14 19.65
CA ARG A 243 8.79 -10.22 21.10
C ARG A 243 8.45 -8.89 21.74
N LEU A 244 7.66 -8.93 22.82
CA LEU A 244 7.37 -7.75 23.62
C LEU A 244 8.59 -7.35 24.46
N THR A 245 8.81 -6.06 24.56
CA THR A 245 9.75 -5.50 25.53
C THR A 245 9.03 -5.29 26.86
N LYS A 246 9.70 -5.56 27.97
CA LYS A 246 9.14 -5.31 29.32
C LYS A 246 8.67 -3.87 29.47
N GLY A 247 7.47 -3.68 29.99
CA GLY A 247 6.83 -2.37 30.17
C GLY A 247 5.97 -1.92 28.97
N GLN A 248 5.74 -2.80 27.97
CA GLN A 248 4.81 -2.56 26.88
C GLN A 248 3.74 -3.66 26.86
N GLY A 249 2.50 -3.28 26.59
CA GLY A 249 1.39 -4.25 26.47
C GLY A 249 1.24 -4.85 25.09
N ALA A 250 1.62 -4.10 24.04
CA ALA A 250 1.48 -4.59 22.68
C ALA A 250 2.60 -4.11 21.75
N ILE A 251 2.86 -4.92 20.71
CA ILE A 251 3.72 -4.58 19.57
C ILE A 251 3.03 -4.97 18.26
N ILE A 252 3.00 -4.05 17.32
CA ILE A 252 2.33 -4.21 16.04
C ILE A 252 3.37 -4.47 14.97
N GLY A 253 3.20 -5.57 14.23
CA GLY A 253 4.06 -5.95 13.11
C GLY A 253 3.40 -5.68 11.76
N VAL A 254 4.11 -4.98 10.86
CA VAL A 254 3.66 -4.72 9.49
C VAL A 254 4.35 -5.69 8.54
N GLY A 255 3.58 -6.55 7.90
CA GLY A 255 4.06 -7.49 6.90
C GLY A 255 4.29 -6.85 5.52
N SER A 256 4.78 -7.66 4.59
CA SER A 256 4.92 -7.26 3.19
C SER A 256 3.55 -7.01 2.55
N MET A 257 3.55 -6.05 1.62
CA MET A 257 2.38 -5.74 0.83
C MET A 257 2.46 -6.48 -0.50
N ASP A 258 1.61 -7.47 -0.69
CA ASP A 258 1.61 -8.32 -1.86
C ASP A 258 0.20 -8.80 -2.24
N TYR A 259 0.07 -9.38 -3.43
CA TYR A 259 -1.16 -10.05 -3.82
C TYR A 259 -1.38 -11.34 -3.02
N PRO A 260 -2.64 -11.80 -2.87
CA PRO A 260 -2.91 -13.13 -2.32
C PRO A 260 -2.12 -14.21 -3.08
N ALA A 261 -1.68 -15.24 -2.37
CA ALA A 261 -0.77 -16.26 -2.92
C ALA A 261 -1.33 -16.97 -4.17
N GLU A 262 -2.67 -17.09 -4.24
CA GLU A 262 -3.41 -17.69 -5.35
C GLU A 262 -3.21 -16.94 -6.67
N PHE A 263 -2.82 -15.68 -6.61
CA PHE A 263 -2.61 -14.80 -7.76
C PHE A 263 -1.14 -14.48 -8.06
N ALA A 264 -0.19 -15.12 -7.36
CA ALA A 264 1.24 -14.79 -7.44
C ALA A 264 1.84 -14.92 -8.85
N GLY A 265 1.24 -15.73 -9.72
CA GLY A 265 1.66 -15.92 -11.13
C GLY A 265 0.80 -15.20 -12.16
N ALA A 266 -0.22 -14.43 -11.75
CA ALA A 266 -1.10 -13.75 -12.69
C ALA A 266 -0.42 -12.51 -13.30
N SER A 267 -0.74 -12.22 -14.58
CA SER A 267 -0.29 -10.99 -15.23
C SER A 267 -0.97 -9.76 -14.61
N ALA A 268 -0.34 -8.58 -14.73
CA ALA A 268 -0.89 -7.33 -14.23
C ALA A 268 -2.28 -7.04 -14.85
N ASP A 269 -2.44 -7.28 -16.16
CA ASP A 269 -3.71 -7.07 -16.85
C ASP A 269 -4.82 -7.99 -16.31
N ARG A 270 -4.47 -9.26 -16.03
CA ARG A 270 -5.44 -10.20 -15.44
C ARG A 270 -5.85 -9.82 -14.04
N LEU A 271 -4.92 -9.34 -13.21
CA LEU A 271 -5.21 -8.83 -11.86
C LEU A 271 -6.10 -7.60 -11.92
N ALA A 272 -5.85 -6.68 -12.85
CA ALA A 272 -6.65 -5.49 -13.04
C ALA A 272 -8.07 -5.84 -13.54
N GLU A 273 -8.19 -6.77 -14.49
CA GLU A 273 -9.47 -7.25 -14.99
C GLU A 273 -10.33 -7.85 -13.86
N LEU A 274 -9.72 -8.72 -13.05
CA LEU A 274 -10.39 -9.40 -11.93
C LEU A 274 -10.63 -8.49 -10.71
N GLY A 275 -10.09 -7.27 -10.69
CA GLY A 275 -10.17 -6.38 -9.54
C GLY A 275 -9.41 -6.91 -8.31
N VAL A 276 -8.29 -7.61 -8.51
CA VAL A 276 -7.50 -8.14 -7.40
C VAL A 276 -6.56 -7.05 -6.85
N GLY A 277 -6.73 -6.71 -5.57
CA GLY A 277 -5.88 -5.75 -4.85
C GLY A 277 -4.80 -6.44 -4.02
N LYS A 278 -3.74 -5.69 -3.71
CA LYS A 278 -2.73 -6.11 -2.72
C LYS A 278 -3.32 -6.09 -1.31
N LEU A 279 -2.80 -6.96 -0.47
CA LEU A 279 -3.08 -7.04 0.96
C LEU A 279 -1.81 -6.68 1.74
N VAL A 280 -1.99 -6.20 2.97
CA VAL A 280 -0.94 -6.09 3.98
C VAL A 280 -1.38 -6.88 5.20
N THR A 281 -0.52 -7.77 5.68
CA THR A 281 -0.78 -8.52 6.90
C THR A 281 -0.26 -7.75 8.09
N ILE A 282 -1.13 -7.45 9.05
CA ILE A 282 -0.78 -6.79 10.31
C ILE A 282 -0.92 -7.80 11.45
N THR A 283 0.08 -7.84 12.31
CA THR A 283 0.09 -8.68 13.51
C THR A 283 0.04 -7.79 14.75
N SER A 284 -0.71 -8.21 15.75
CA SER A 284 -0.75 -7.61 17.08
C SER A 284 -0.32 -8.67 18.08
N THR A 285 0.90 -8.55 18.60
CA THR A 285 1.41 -9.40 19.69
C THR A 285 1.27 -8.62 21.00
N TYR A 286 0.63 -9.22 21.98
CA TYR A 286 0.25 -8.55 23.22
C TYR A 286 0.46 -9.42 24.45
N ASP A 287 0.56 -8.76 25.61
CA ASP A 287 0.63 -9.40 26.92
C ASP A 287 -0.74 -9.94 27.33
N HIS A 288 -0.89 -11.25 27.28
CA HIS A 288 -2.19 -11.91 27.52
C HIS A 288 -2.64 -11.89 28.99
N ARG A 289 -1.85 -11.29 29.89
CA ARG A 289 -2.26 -11.05 31.27
C ARG A 289 -3.23 -9.87 31.39
N ILE A 290 -3.15 -8.91 30.45
CA ILE A 290 -3.86 -7.63 30.51
C ILE A 290 -4.68 -7.33 29.25
N ILE A 291 -4.36 -7.93 28.11
CA ILE A 291 -5.08 -7.74 26.84
C ILE A 291 -5.64 -9.09 26.39
N GLN A 292 -6.92 -9.10 26.05
CA GLN A 292 -7.61 -10.31 25.58
C GLN A 292 -7.63 -10.39 24.05
N GLY A 293 -7.82 -11.62 23.52
CA GLY A 293 -7.86 -11.84 22.07
C GLY A 293 -8.95 -11.04 21.36
N ALA A 294 -10.10 -10.85 22.01
CA ALA A 294 -11.18 -10.04 21.47
C ALA A 294 -10.79 -8.56 21.30
N GLU A 295 -10.14 -7.97 22.30
CA GLU A 295 -9.69 -6.58 22.28
C GLU A 295 -8.66 -6.35 21.18
N SER A 296 -7.67 -7.23 21.07
CA SER A 296 -6.69 -7.19 19.99
C SER A 296 -7.34 -7.38 18.60
N GLY A 297 -8.35 -8.26 18.50
CA GLY A 297 -9.12 -8.47 17.26
C GLY A 297 -9.92 -7.23 16.84
N GLU A 298 -10.58 -6.57 17.80
CA GLU A 298 -11.34 -5.33 17.59
C GLU A 298 -10.42 -4.16 17.20
N PHE A 299 -9.28 -4.03 17.88
CA PHE A 299 -8.26 -3.06 17.54
C PHE A 299 -7.79 -3.23 16.08
N LEU A 300 -7.44 -4.45 15.64
CA LEU A 300 -7.04 -4.71 14.26
C LEU A 300 -8.21 -4.48 13.28
N ARG A 301 -9.46 -4.74 13.69
CA ARG A 301 -10.65 -4.42 12.89
C ARG A 301 -10.77 -2.92 12.69
N THR A 302 -10.61 -2.12 13.74
CA THR A 302 -10.64 -0.65 13.68
C THR A 302 -9.53 -0.11 12.77
N MET A 303 -8.31 -0.61 12.89
CA MET A 303 -7.23 -0.25 11.96
C MET A 303 -7.61 -0.54 10.49
N SER A 304 -8.17 -1.73 10.23
CA SER A 304 -8.60 -2.12 8.88
C SER A 304 -9.70 -1.20 8.33
N GLN A 305 -10.63 -0.77 9.19
CA GLN A 305 -11.70 0.14 8.82
C GLN A 305 -11.17 1.55 8.53
N LEU A 306 -10.27 2.07 9.35
CA LEU A 306 -9.63 3.38 9.13
C LEU A 306 -8.90 3.45 7.79
N LEU A 307 -8.21 2.39 7.38
CA LEU A 307 -7.48 2.35 6.11
C LEU A 307 -8.38 2.42 4.87
N VAL A 308 -9.70 2.20 5.02
CA VAL A 308 -10.71 2.33 3.96
C VAL A 308 -11.73 3.42 4.24
N ASP A 309 -11.59 4.16 5.35
CA ASP A 309 -12.52 5.20 5.77
C ASP A 309 -12.27 6.52 5.04
N ASP A 310 -13.35 7.13 4.55
CA ASP A 310 -13.27 8.39 3.80
C ASP A 310 -12.75 9.55 4.64
N LYS A 311 -13.21 9.68 5.90
CA LYS A 311 -12.80 10.76 6.80
C LYS A 311 -11.33 10.69 7.19
N PHE A 312 -10.81 9.48 7.36
CA PHE A 312 -9.39 9.27 7.64
C PHE A 312 -8.52 9.79 6.49
N TRP A 313 -8.94 9.54 5.25
CA TRP A 313 -8.23 10.02 4.07
C TRP A 313 -8.43 11.52 3.83
N ASP A 314 -9.63 12.07 4.09
CA ASP A 314 -9.86 13.51 4.02
C ASP A 314 -8.91 14.26 4.96
N GLN A 315 -8.78 13.80 6.21
CA GLN A 315 -7.87 14.40 7.19
C GLN A 315 -6.40 14.33 6.74
N ILE A 316 -5.95 13.20 6.18
CA ILE A 316 -4.57 13.06 5.66
C ILE A 316 -4.33 14.05 4.51
N PHE A 317 -5.27 14.20 3.58
CA PHE A 317 -5.14 15.11 2.44
C PHE A 317 -5.14 16.57 2.87
N GLU A 318 -6.00 16.93 3.83
CA GLU A 318 -6.04 18.27 4.45
C GLU A 318 -4.72 18.58 5.15
N ASP A 319 -4.26 17.72 6.06
CA ASP A 319 -3.01 17.88 6.80
C ASP A 319 -1.78 18.01 5.88
N MET A 320 -1.79 17.33 4.75
CA MET A 320 -0.70 17.36 3.78
C MET A 320 -0.85 18.45 2.72
N GLY A 321 -1.96 19.20 2.71
CA GLY A 321 -2.23 20.26 1.74
C GLY A 321 -2.36 19.73 0.31
N VAL A 322 -3.03 18.58 0.14
CA VAL A 322 -3.28 17.98 -1.18
C VAL A 322 -4.58 18.54 -1.75
N PRO A 323 -4.56 19.23 -2.92
CA PRO A 323 -5.75 19.89 -3.46
C PRO A 323 -6.72 18.94 -4.19
N TYR A 324 -6.41 17.65 -4.20
CA TYR A 324 -7.23 16.64 -4.87
C TYR A 324 -8.14 15.92 -3.87
N THR A 325 -9.31 15.48 -4.35
CA THR A 325 -10.15 14.57 -3.58
C THR A 325 -9.44 13.22 -3.40
N PRO A 326 -9.40 12.66 -2.19
CA PRO A 326 -8.88 11.30 -1.98
C PRO A 326 -9.66 10.28 -2.81
N VAL A 327 -8.97 9.27 -3.30
CA VAL A 327 -9.64 8.08 -3.86
C VAL A 327 -10.47 7.44 -2.76
N ARG A 328 -11.70 7.03 -3.08
CA ARG A 328 -12.64 6.42 -2.15
C ARG A 328 -12.67 4.92 -2.29
N TRP A 329 -12.97 4.25 -1.20
CA TRP A 329 -13.28 2.83 -1.25
C TRP A 329 -14.61 2.62 -1.96
N ALA A 330 -14.62 1.77 -2.97
CA ALA A 330 -15.81 1.43 -3.72
C ALA A 330 -15.82 -0.05 -4.09
N GLN A 331 -17.00 -0.60 -4.27
CA GLN A 331 -17.15 -1.93 -4.82
C GLN A 331 -16.75 -1.92 -6.30
N ASP A 332 -16.06 -2.97 -6.76
CA ASP A 332 -15.78 -3.12 -8.19
C ASP A 332 -17.08 -3.34 -8.97
N ILE A 333 -17.26 -2.52 -10.00
CA ILE A 333 -18.39 -2.65 -10.94
C ILE A 333 -17.81 -3.17 -12.25
N PRO A 334 -18.11 -4.42 -12.63
CA PRO A 334 -17.67 -4.97 -13.91
C PRO A 334 -18.14 -4.10 -15.09
N ASN A 335 -17.35 -4.09 -16.15
CA ASN A 335 -17.64 -3.30 -17.37
C ASN A 335 -18.80 -3.88 -18.22
N VAL A 336 -19.67 -4.68 -17.64
CA VAL A 336 -20.80 -5.29 -18.34
C VAL A 336 -21.93 -4.26 -18.46
N GLY A 337 -22.21 -3.87 -19.70
CA GLY A 337 -23.30 -2.91 -20.01
C GLY A 337 -23.01 -1.45 -19.67
N VAL A 338 -21.78 -1.12 -19.28
CA VAL A 338 -21.34 0.25 -18.98
C VAL A 338 -20.18 0.61 -19.88
N ASP A 339 -20.36 1.62 -20.72
CA ASP A 339 -19.25 2.15 -21.54
C ASP A 339 -18.31 3.02 -20.69
N LYS A 340 -17.33 2.39 -20.06
CA LYS A 340 -16.29 3.09 -19.28
C LYS A 340 -15.33 3.88 -20.16
N ASN A 341 -15.18 3.55 -21.46
CA ASN A 341 -14.38 4.35 -22.39
C ASN A 341 -14.97 5.76 -22.54
N THR A 342 -16.29 5.85 -22.78
CA THR A 342 -16.98 7.15 -22.83
C THR A 342 -16.82 7.94 -21.53
N ARG A 343 -16.80 7.28 -20.37
CA ARG A 343 -16.61 7.93 -19.08
C ARG A 343 -15.19 8.48 -18.91
N VAL A 344 -14.18 7.76 -19.38
CA VAL A 344 -12.78 8.24 -19.41
C VAL A 344 -12.66 9.43 -20.37
N MET A 345 -13.29 9.38 -21.54
CA MET A 345 -13.30 10.52 -22.46
C MET A 345 -13.95 11.77 -21.85
N ARG A 346 -15.06 11.62 -21.11
CA ARG A 346 -15.69 12.74 -20.39
C ARG A 346 -14.78 13.32 -19.29
N LEU A 347 -14.05 12.45 -18.59
CA LEU A 347 -13.06 12.90 -17.60
C LEU A 347 -11.92 13.69 -18.26
N ILE A 348 -11.40 13.23 -19.40
CA ILE A 348 -10.38 13.97 -20.18
C ILE A 348 -10.91 15.36 -20.55
N GLU A 349 -12.14 15.43 -21.07
CA GLU A 349 -12.76 16.69 -21.46
C GLU A 349 -12.99 17.62 -20.26
N ALA A 350 -13.38 17.09 -19.11
CA ALA A 350 -13.53 17.88 -17.89
C ALA A 350 -12.19 18.52 -17.46
N TYR A 351 -11.08 17.80 -17.55
CA TYR A 351 -9.76 18.36 -17.25
C TYR A 351 -9.31 19.41 -18.28
N ARG A 352 -9.62 19.24 -19.56
CA ARG A 352 -9.36 20.26 -20.60
C ARG A 352 -10.05 21.59 -20.28
N GLN A 353 -11.28 21.51 -19.78
CA GLN A 353 -12.10 22.68 -19.48
C GLN A 353 -11.79 23.30 -18.12
N ARG A 354 -11.51 22.49 -17.10
CA ARG A 354 -11.46 22.93 -15.68
C ARG A 354 -10.21 22.52 -14.93
N GLY A 355 -9.29 21.76 -15.53
CA GLY A 355 -8.08 21.29 -14.85
C GLY A 355 -7.21 22.44 -14.32
N HIS A 356 -7.24 23.62 -14.98
CA HIS A 356 -6.54 24.83 -14.54
C HIS A 356 -6.96 25.31 -13.14
N LEU A 357 -8.19 25.00 -12.71
CA LEU A 357 -8.68 25.36 -11.37
C LEU A 357 -7.96 24.63 -10.23
N LEU A 358 -7.31 23.49 -10.52
CA LEU A 358 -6.47 22.76 -9.57
C LEU A 358 -4.97 23.10 -9.70
N ALA A 359 -4.62 24.07 -10.54
CA ALA A 359 -3.22 24.44 -10.73
C ALA A 359 -2.71 25.26 -9.54
N ASP A 360 -1.49 24.93 -9.09
CA ASP A 360 -0.77 25.67 -8.05
C ASP A 360 -0.04 26.86 -8.69
N ILE A 361 -0.80 27.89 -9.03
CA ILE A 361 -0.31 29.10 -9.73
C ILE A 361 0.05 30.25 -8.79
N ASP A 362 -0.19 30.12 -7.48
CA ASP A 362 0.15 31.13 -6.48
C ASP A 362 1.52 30.81 -5.83
N PRO A 363 2.61 31.50 -6.25
CA PRO A 363 3.93 31.27 -5.69
C PRO A 363 4.08 31.76 -4.25
N LEU A 364 3.17 32.61 -3.80
CA LEU A 364 3.21 33.22 -2.46
C LEU A 364 2.40 32.42 -1.44
N HIS A 365 1.63 31.46 -1.91
CA HIS A 365 0.73 30.64 -1.08
C HIS A 365 -0.13 31.51 -0.13
N PHE A 366 -0.67 32.60 -0.67
CA PHE A 366 -1.61 33.43 0.07
C PHE A 366 -2.86 32.58 0.32
N ASP A 367 -2.98 32.10 1.55
CA ASP A 367 -4.23 31.52 2.04
C ASP A 367 -5.26 32.66 2.08
N HIS A 368 -6.00 32.81 0.99
CA HIS A 368 -7.19 33.66 1.00
C HIS A 368 -8.30 32.91 1.73
N PRO A 369 -8.63 33.28 2.99
CA PRO A 369 -9.65 32.57 3.78
C PRO A 369 -11.06 32.62 3.15
N ASN A 370 -11.24 33.42 2.08
CA ASN A 370 -12.49 33.59 1.35
C ASN A 370 -12.51 32.94 -0.04
N ILE A 371 -11.44 32.28 -0.47
CA ILE A 371 -11.51 31.42 -1.66
C ILE A 371 -12.08 30.09 -1.19
N ILE A 372 -13.40 29.97 -1.27
CA ILE A 372 -14.10 28.69 -1.28
C ILE A 372 -13.44 27.92 -2.41
N THR A 373 -12.64 26.89 -2.08
CA THR A 373 -12.14 25.94 -3.08
C THR A 373 -13.37 25.43 -3.82
N PRO A 374 -13.53 25.76 -5.12
CA PRO A 374 -14.70 25.29 -5.85
C PRO A 374 -14.76 23.78 -5.75
N ASP A 375 -15.97 23.24 -5.57
CA ASP A 375 -16.20 21.79 -5.61
C ASP A 375 -15.88 21.28 -7.02
N HIS A 376 -14.66 20.82 -7.20
CA HIS A 376 -14.17 20.32 -8.49
C HIS A 376 -14.62 18.89 -8.78
N ARG A 377 -15.87 18.55 -8.42
CA ARG A 377 -16.44 17.22 -8.62
C ARG A 377 -16.24 16.67 -10.01
N ASP A 378 -16.29 17.51 -11.03
CA ASP A 378 -16.10 17.06 -12.42
C ASP A 378 -14.68 16.55 -12.71
N LEU A 379 -13.70 16.84 -11.83
CA LEU A 379 -12.33 16.35 -11.94
C LEU A 379 -12.11 15.09 -11.11
N ASP A 380 -13.12 14.64 -10.37
CA ASP A 380 -13.10 13.40 -9.60
C ASP A 380 -13.58 12.23 -10.46
N ILE A 381 -12.82 11.14 -10.46
CA ILE A 381 -13.16 9.90 -11.19
C ILE A 381 -14.51 9.34 -10.77
N ALA A 382 -14.88 9.48 -9.48
CA ALA A 382 -16.14 8.97 -8.95
C ALA A 382 -17.36 9.62 -9.60
N THR A 383 -17.29 10.91 -9.92
CA THR A 383 -18.37 11.63 -10.64
C THR A 383 -18.62 11.04 -12.04
N HIS A 384 -17.57 10.50 -12.65
CA HIS A 384 -17.67 9.79 -13.93
C HIS A 384 -18.02 8.31 -13.77
N GLY A 385 -18.30 7.84 -12.52
CA GLY A 385 -18.58 6.43 -12.25
C GLY A 385 -17.40 5.51 -12.52
N LEU A 386 -16.18 6.03 -12.38
CA LEU A 386 -14.93 5.29 -12.34
C LEU A 386 -14.52 5.10 -10.87
N SER A 387 -13.75 4.08 -10.58
CA SER A 387 -13.36 3.73 -9.21
C SER A 387 -11.88 3.36 -9.11
N LEU A 388 -11.42 3.12 -7.88
CA LEU A 388 -10.06 2.65 -7.61
C LEU A 388 -9.70 1.35 -8.38
N TRP A 389 -10.68 0.55 -8.76
CA TRP A 389 -10.49 -0.68 -9.52
C TRP A 389 -10.16 -0.46 -10.99
N ASP A 390 -10.48 0.73 -11.50
CA ASP A 390 -10.25 1.08 -12.90
C ASP A 390 -8.84 1.64 -13.17
N TYR A 391 -8.07 2.00 -12.14
CA TYR A 391 -6.75 2.65 -12.31
C TYR A 391 -5.78 1.91 -13.21
N ASP A 392 -5.73 0.59 -13.13
CA ASP A 392 -4.80 -0.25 -13.92
C ASP A 392 -5.48 -0.91 -15.12
N ARG A 393 -6.77 -0.63 -15.35
CA ARG A 393 -7.51 -1.06 -16.55
C ARG A 393 -7.19 -0.14 -17.73
N THR A 394 -7.11 -0.74 -18.92
CA THR A 394 -6.83 -0.03 -20.16
C THR A 394 -8.12 0.42 -20.83
N PHE A 395 -8.16 1.67 -21.28
CA PHE A 395 -9.29 2.30 -21.94
C PHE A 395 -8.87 2.90 -23.27
N ASN A 396 -9.82 2.98 -24.22
CA ASN A 396 -9.64 3.78 -25.42
C ASN A 396 -9.72 5.27 -25.02
N VAL A 397 -8.71 6.04 -25.44
CA VAL A 397 -8.56 7.47 -25.08
C VAL A 397 -8.61 8.40 -26.29
N GLY A 398 -8.99 7.86 -27.47
CA GLY A 398 -9.25 8.67 -28.67
C GLY A 398 -8.09 9.55 -29.10
N GLY A 399 -6.86 9.05 -29.03
CA GLY A 399 -5.67 9.81 -29.43
C GLY A 399 -5.10 10.72 -28.35
N PHE A 400 -5.68 10.77 -27.13
CA PHE A 400 -5.15 11.59 -26.03
C PHE A 400 -3.67 11.31 -25.78
N GLY A 401 -2.86 12.38 -25.79
CA GLY A 401 -1.42 12.28 -25.62
C GLY A 401 -0.70 11.43 -26.66
N GLY A 402 -1.26 11.34 -27.87
CA GLY A 402 -0.71 10.59 -29.01
C GLY A 402 -0.86 9.07 -28.87
N LYS A 403 -1.75 8.56 -28.03
CA LYS A 403 -2.01 7.12 -27.87
C LYS A 403 -3.50 6.78 -28.07
N GLU A 404 -3.77 5.62 -28.63
CA GLU A 404 -5.14 5.09 -28.77
C GLU A 404 -5.69 4.53 -27.45
N THR A 405 -4.82 3.90 -26.67
CA THR A 405 -5.19 3.28 -25.40
C THR A 405 -4.21 3.63 -24.29
N MET A 406 -4.74 3.84 -23.08
CA MET A 406 -3.96 4.07 -21.85
C MET A 406 -4.67 3.46 -20.66
N THR A 407 -3.92 3.16 -19.59
CA THR A 407 -4.53 2.90 -18.29
C THR A 407 -5.11 4.20 -17.71
N LEU A 408 -6.16 4.09 -16.89
CA LEU A 408 -6.71 5.27 -16.20
C LEU A 408 -5.65 6.01 -15.38
N ARG A 409 -4.72 5.28 -14.79
CA ARG A 409 -3.56 5.84 -14.07
C ARG A 409 -2.71 6.73 -14.96
N GLU A 410 -2.34 6.27 -16.15
CA GLU A 410 -1.56 7.07 -17.11
C GLU A 410 -2.34 8.31 -17.57
N VAL A 411 -3.64 8.16 -17.82
CA VAL A 411 -4.53 9.27 -18.17
C VAL A 411 -4.50 10.35 -17.09
N LEU A 412 -4.72 9.98 -15.82
CA LEU A 412 -4.74 10.92 -14.70
C LEU A 412 -3.40 11.61 -14.48
N ILE A 413 -2.28 10.88 -14.55
CA ILE A 413 -0.94 11.46 -14.44
C ILE A 413 -0.73 12.49 -15.54
N ARG A 414 -1.10 12.17 -16.78
CA ARG A 414 -0.92 13.05 -17.93
C ARG A 414 -1.81 14.29 -17.83
N LEU A 415 -3.08 14.14 -17.46
CA LEU A 415 -4.02 15.24 -17.25
C LEU A 415 -3.52 16.20 -16.16
N ARG A 416 -3.08 15.69 -15.03
CA ARG A 416 -2.55 16.54 -13.94
C ARG A 416 -1.26 17.24 -14.36
N ASN A 417 -0.39 16.59 -15.11
CA ASN A 417 0.82 17.20 -15.64
C ASN A 417 0.52 18.26 -16.70
N ALA A 418 -0.53 18.09 -17.48
CA ALA A 418 -0.93 19.04 -18.53
C ALA A 418 -1.62 20.28 -17.95
N TYR A 419 -2.49 20.11 -16.95
CA TYR A 419 -3.43 21.15 -16.54
C TYR A 419 -3.33 21.61 -15.07
N CYS A 420 -2.68 20.83 -14.18
CA CYS A 420 -2.74 21.07 -12.73
C CYS A 420 -1.36 21.35 -12.11
N LEU A 421 -0.37 21.81 -12.88
CA LEU A 421 0.94 22.20 -12.36
C LEU A 421 0.98 23.68 -11.96
N LYS A 422 2.21 24.22 -11.75
CA LYS A 422 2.46 25.65 -11.51
C LYS A 422 2.19 26.53 -12.73
N VAL A 423 2.02 25.93 -13.88
CA VAL A 423 1.57 26.56 -15.13
C VAL A 423 0.42 25.74 -15.65
N SER A 424 -0.66 26.39 -16.00
CA SER A 424 -1.82 25.75 -16.63
C SER A 424 -2.13 26.39 -17.97
N SER A 425 -2.99 25.73 -18.74
CA SER A 425 -3.41 26.21 -20.08
C SER A 425 -4.92 26.14 -20.19
N GLU A 426 -5.50 27.24 -20.65
CA GLU A 426 -6.92 27.37 -20.93
C GLU A 426 -7.07 27.78 -22.41
N TYR A 427 -7.58 26.87 -23.25
CA TYR A 427 -7.64 27.05 -24.70
C TYR A 427 -8.96 26.58 -25.33
N THR A 428 -9.86 26.01 -24.53
CA THR A 428 -11.12 25.43 -25.04
C THR A 428 -12.07 26.49 -25.61
N HIS A 429 -11.86 27.76 -25.28
CA HIS A 429 -12.61 28.90 -25.82
C HIS A 429 -12.20 29.29 -27.26
N ILE A 430 -11.09 28.79 -27.78
CA ILE A 430 -10.62 29.07 -29.15
C ILE A 430 -11.57 28.40 -30.14
N LEU A 431 -12.14 29.21 -31.02
CA LEU A 431 -13.13 28.78 -32.01
C LEU A 431 -12.49 28.07 -33.21
N ASP A 432 -11.29 28.51 -33.61
CA ASP A 432 -10.54 27.85 -34.67
C ASP A 432 -10.16 26.43 -34.24
N ARG A 433 -10.57 25.46 -35.04
CA ARG A 433 -10.38 24.03 -34.73
C ARG A 433 -8.92 23.63 -34.84
N ASP A 434 -8.25 24.04 -35.89
CA ASP A 434 -6.88 23.62 -36.19
C ASP A 434 -5.92 24.22 -35.17
N GLU A 435 -6.11 25.45 -34.77
CA GLU A 435 -5.36 26.14 -33.70
C GLU A 435 -5.58 25.42 -32.35
N ARG A 436 -6.83 25.11 -32.02
CA ARG A 436 -7.17 24.42 -30.77
C ARG A 436 -6.58 23.01 -30.72
N GLU A 437 -6.69 22.22 -31.79
CA GLU A 437 -6.11 20.88 -31.87
C GLU A 437 -4.58 20.93 -31.80
N TRP A 438 -3.94 21.91 -32.44
CA TRP A 438 -2.51 22.11 -32.37
C TRP A 438 -2.01 22.42 -30.95
N LEU A 439 -2.72 23.30 -30.21
CA LEU A 439 -2.42 23.59 -28.79
C LEU A 439 -2.60 22.34 -27.93
N GLN A 440 -3.70 21.64 -28.11
CA GLN A 440 -4.03 20.42 -27.40
C GLN A 440 -2.94 19.37 -27.54
N ASP A 441 -2.49 19.09 -28.74
CA ASP A 441 -1.44 18.11 -29.02
C ASP A 441 -0.12 18.50 -28.32
N ARG A 442 0.23 19.77 -28.26
CA ARG A 442 1.43 20.24 -27.59
C ARG A 442 1.31 20.21 -26.07
N ILE A 443 0.16 20.55 -25.52
CA ILE A 443 -0.09 20.52 -24.08
C ILE A 443 -0.13 19.08 -23.57
N GLU A 444 -0.78 18.19 -24.28
CA GLU A 444 -1.02 16.81 -23.91
C GLU A 444 0.06 15.84 -24.39
N GLY A 445 0.83 16.20 -25.43
CA GLY A 445 1.85 15.35 -26.05
C GLY A 445 3.11 15.10 -25.23
N GLY A 446 3.22 15.68 -24.03
CA GLY A 446 4.30 15.39 -23.09
C GLY A 446 5.64 16.01 -23.47
N GLN A 447 5.67 17.10 -24.27
CA GLN A 447 6.89 17.89 -24.43
C GLN A 447 7.34 18.41 -23.06
N PRO A 448 8.63 18.29 -22.71
CA PRO A 448 9.12 18.82 -21.44
C PRO A 448 8.86 20.32 -21.40
N ARG A 449 8.02 20.76 -20.46
CA ARG A 449 7.87 22.18 -20.16
C ARG A 449 9.17 22.68 -19.55
N PRO A 450 9.62 23.92 -19.86
CA PRO A 450 10.76 24.48 -19.18
C PRO A 450 10.55 24.43 -17.67
N THR A 451 11.43 23.77 -16.97
CA THR A 451 11.51 23.85 -15.51
C THR A 451 12.22 25.18 -15.20
N HIS A 452 11.45 26.16 -14.73
CA HIS A 452 12.01 27.38 -14.14
C HIS A 452 12.28 27.17 -12.66
#